data_60a81478aa40f9f87b957529d427ae40
#
_entry.id   60a81478aa40f9f87b957529d427ae40
#
_cell.length_a   1.000
_cell.length_b   1.000
_cell.length_c   1.000
_cell.angle_alpha   90.00
_cell.angle_beta   90.00
_cell.angle_gamma   90.00
#
_symmetry.space_group_name_H-M   'P 1'
#
loop_
_entity.id
_entity.type
_entity.pdbx_description
1 polymer ?
#
loop_
_entity_poly.entity_id
_entity_poly.type
_entity_poly.pdbx_seq_one_letter_code
_entity_poly.pdbx_strand_id
1 'polypeptide(L)'
;MVEDKIKVFDNKVDEVTKLMVKNSMMSSDANYRIGWRDTACSEQNIYAPWSHEYLSNTKILTYIQSCIAETDWFTNNVLEKIVVNLVKSDDVHHIHTHHNNQVALYYVNLDWQDGWYGETLFFDKFDTKNIIFASSYVPGRIVLFDGDIPHSIRPQSRIASKFRMTLSLFYTKRDNG
;
A
#
# COMPACT_ATOMS: atom_id res chain seq x y z
N MET A 1 -6.90 -17.04 -12.21
CA MET A 1 -6.64 -17.40 -10.79
C MET A 1 -6.23 -16.13 -10.04
N VAL A 2 -6.32 -16.09 -8.72
CA VAL A 2 -6.00 -14.87 -7.92
C VAL A 2 -4.53 -14.51 -8.01
N GLU A 3 -3.66 -15.50 -8.13
CA GLU A 3 -2.20 -15.36 -8.28
C GLU A 3 -1.79 -14.51 -9.50
N ASP A 4 -2.64 -14.42 -10.51
CA ASP A 4 -2.36 -13.60 -11.70
C ASP A 4 -2.63 -12.11 -11.46
N LYS A 5 -3.33 -11.75 -10.39
CA LYS A 5 -3.75 -10.39 -10.07
C LYS A 5 -3.05 -9.78 -8.84
N ILE A 6 -2.11 -10.51 -8.25
CA ILE A 6 -1.25 -10.03 -7.17
C ILE A 6 0.19 -10.42 -7.51
N LYS A 7 1.07 -9.45 -7.61
CA LYS A 7 2.50 -9.66 -7.86
C LYS A 7 3.34 -9.01 -6.76
N VAL A 8 4.34 -9.72 -6.31
CA VAL A 8 5.26 -9.27 -5.25
C VAL A 8 6.66 -9.16 -5.80
N PHE A 9 7.30 -8.03 -5.54
CA PHE A 9 8.66 -7.73 -5.97
C PHE A 9 9.51 -7.34 -4.77
N ASP A 10 10.52 -8.15 -4.49
CA ASP A 10 11.52 -7.90 -3.46
C ASP A 10 12.83 -7.43 -4.10
N ASN A 11 13.59 -6.65 -3.34
CA ASN A 11 14.95 -6.21 -3.72
C ASN A 11 15.04 -5.42 -5.05
N LYS A 12 13.94 -4.81 -5.50
CA LYS A 12 13.92 -3.97 -6.71
C LYS A 12 14.42 -2.56 -6.45
N VAL A 13 14.28 -2.04 -5.23
CA VAL A 13 14.62 -0.66 -4.85
C VAL A 13 15.97 -0.64 -4.17
N ASP A 14 16.87 0.24 -4.62
CA ASP A 14 18.20 0.40 -4.01
C ASP A 14 18.11 1.05 -2.61
N GLU A 15 19.13 0.82 -1.77
CA GLU A 15 19.15 1.27 -0.38
C GLU A 15 19.12 2.80 -0.24
N VAL A 16 19.73 3.52 -1.17
CA VAL A 16 19.73 4.99 -1.16
C VAL A 16 18.31 5.51 -1.39
N THR A 17 17.60 4.95 -2.37
CA THR A 17 16.21 5.31 -2.66
C THR A 17 15.28 4.94 -1.51
N LYS A 18 15.45 3.76 -0.89
CA LYS A 18 14.69 3.36 0.31
C LYS A 18 14.85 4.41 1.43
N LEU A 19 16.09 4.81 1.72
CA LEU A 19 16.39 5.81 2.74
C LEU A 19 15.80 7.18 2.39
N MET A 20 15.90 7.61 1.13
CA MET A 20 15.34 8.88 0.67
C MET A 20 13.81 8.92 0.84
N VAL A 21 13.11 7.84 0.46
CA VAL A 21 11.65 7.74 0.62
C VAL A 21 11.26 7.81 2.10
N LYS A 22 11.90 7.02 2.96
CA LYS A 22 11.65 7.06 4.39
C LYS A 22 11.88 8.46 4.98
N ASN A 23 13.01 9.09 4.64
CA ASN A 23 13.35 10.42 5.17
C ASN A 23 12.36 11.49 4.70
N SER A 24 11.90 11.45 3.46
CA SER A 24 10.89 12.39 2.97
C SER A 24 9.58 12.28 3.74
N MET A 25 9.18 11.06 4.13
CA MET A 25 7.97 10.84 4.92
C MET A 25 8.12 11.23 6.39
N MET A 26 9.33 11.25 6.90
CA MET A 26 9.64 11.61 8.29
C MET A 26 10.14 13.05 8.42
N SER A 27 10.17 13.81 7.34
CA SER A 27 10.64 15.20 7.35
C SER A 27 9.65 16.10 8.09
N SER A 28 10.14 17.23 8.61
CA SER A 28 9.31 18.27 9.21
C SER A 28 8.31 18.90 8.23
N ASP A 29 8.58 18.77 6.94
CA ASP A 29 7.73 19.32 5.87
C ASP A 29 6.62 18.33 5.46
N ALA A 30 6.65 17.10 5.96
CA ALA A 30 5.62 16.10 5.72
C ALA A 30 4.29 16.55 6.35
N ASN A 31 3.30 16.77 5.52
CA ASN A 31 2.02 17.31 5.96
C ASN A 31 0.98 16.20 6.12
N TYR A 32 0.90 15.62 7.31
CA TYR A 32 -0.02 14.56 7.65
C TYR A 32 -1.38 15.11 8.08
N ARG A 33 -2.46 14.60 7.48
CA ARG A 33 -3.82 14.88 7.89
C ARG A 33 -4.33 13.75 8.78
N ILE A 34 -4.64 14.08 10.02
CA ILE A 34 -5.25 13.14 10.97
C ILE A 34 -6.77 13.14 10.77
N GLY A 35 -7.39 11.96 10.83
CA GLY A 35 -8.84 11.83 10.77
C GLY A 35 -9.42 11.86 9.36
N TRP A 36 -8.61 11.67 8.32
CA TRP A 36 -9.14 11.47 6.97
C TRP A 36 -9.90 10.16 6.87
N ARG A 37 -11.03 10.20 6.17
CA ARG A 37 -11.88 9.03 5.96
C ARG A 37 -11.73 8.54 4.52
N ASP A 38 -11.52 7.26 4.33
CA ASP A 38 -11.87 6.65 3.06
C ASP A 38 -13.39 6.39 2.98
N THR A 39 -13.87 5.96 1.82
CA THR A 39 -15.32 5.73 1.62
C THR A 39 -15.86 4.68 2.57
N ALA A 40 -15.16 3.55 2.75
CA ALA A 40 -15.59 2.47 3.62
C ALA A 40 -15.60 2.88 5.10
N CYS A 41 -14.57 3.60 5.55
CA CYS A 41 -14.50 4.15 6.90
C CYS A 41 -15.57 5.21 7.14
N SER A 42 -15.90 6.01 6.12
CA SER A 42 -16.92 7.05 6.18
C SER A 42 -18.32 6.47 6.41
N GLU A 43 -18.66 5.41 5.71
CA GLU A 43 -19.95 4.70 5.85
C GLU A 43 -20.12 4.11 7.26
N GLN A 44 -19.03 3.71 7.90
CA GLN A 44 -19.03 3.14 9.24
C GLN A 44 -18.75 4.14 10.35
N ASN A 45 -18.61 5.44 10.04
CA ASN A 45 -18.21 6.48 10.98
C ASN A 45 -16.87 6.25 11.71
N ILE A 46 -15.93 5.56 11.05
CA ILE A 46 -14.63 5.26 11.61
C ILE A 46 -13.57 6.19 11.01
N TYR A 47 -12.66 6.67 11.84
CA TYR A 47 -11.55 7.51 11.45
C TYR A 47 -10.29 6.64 11.36
N ALA A 48 -9.68 6.59 10.17
CA ALA A 48 -8.35 6.04 10.00
C ALA A 48 -7.32 7.19 10.02
N PRO A 49 -6.15 7.01 10.62
CA PRO A 49 -5.06 7.98 10.55
C PRO A 49 -4.37 7.85 9.18
N TRP A 50 -4.90 8.57 8.21
CA TRP A 50 -4.37 8.58 6.85
C TRP A 50 -3.70 9.90 6.59
N SER A 51 -2.64 9.87 5.81
CA SER A 51 -2.01 11.08 5.32
C SER A 51 -2.07 11.16 3.81
N HIS A 52 -2.18 12.36 3.29
CA HIS A 52 -2.13 12.67 1.88
C HIS A 52 -0.89 13.49 1.63
N GLU A 53 0.10 12.93 0.98
CA GLU A 53 1.25 13.69 0.53
C GLU A 53 1.58 13.35 -0.92
N TYR A 54 1.79 14.38 -1.74
CA TYR A 54 2.29 14.21 -3.08
C TYR A 54 3.80 14.04 -3.04
N LEU A 55 4.26 12.81 -3.21
CA LEU A 55 5.69 12.53 -3.29
C LEU A 55 6.22 12.83 -4.69
N SER A 56 7.03 13.86 -4.80
CA SER A 56 7.74 14.20 -6.03
C SER A 56 9.00 13.37 -6.26
N ASN A 57 9.25 12.29 -5.48
CA ASN A 57 10.42 11.47 -5.66
C ASN A 57 10.31 10.59 -6.91
N THR A 58 10.89 11.06 -8.00
CA THR A 58 10.87 10.40 -9.30
C THR A 58 11.53 9.02 -9.30
N LYS A 59 12.52 8.77 -8.43
CA LYS A 59 13.23 7.48 -8.39
C LYS A 59 12.35 6.33 -7.97
N ILE A 60 11.59 6.46 -6.88
CA ILE A 60 10.68 5.40 -6.44
C ILE A 60 9.61 5.10 -7.49
N LEU A 61 9.12 6.14 -8.17
CA LEU A 61 8.15 5.97 -9.25
C LEU A 61 8.75 5.17 -10.42
N THR A 62 10.02 5.39 -10.75
CA THR A 62 10.73 4.63 -11.78
C THR A 62 10.83 3.14 -11.42
N TYR A 63 11.16 2.81 -10.17
CA TYR A 63 11.21 1.41 -9.72
C TYR A 63 9.83 0.75 -9.75
N ILE A 64 8.80 1.45 -9.28
CA ILE A 64 7.43 0.94 -9.34
C ILE A 64 7.01 0.74 -10.79
N GLN A 65 7.32 1.69 -11.69
CA GLN A 65 7.02 1.57 -13.11
C GLN A 65 7.74 0.38 -13.76
N SER A 66 8.98 0.09 -13.36
CA SER A 66 9.68 -1.10 -13.86
C SER A 66 8.99 -2.39 -13.44
N CYS A 67 8.50 -2.48 -12.19
CA CYS A 67 7.72 -3.63 -11.73
C CYS A 67 6.38 -3.76 -12.48
N ILE A 68 5.72 -2.62 -12.76
CA ILE A 68 4.49 -2.59 -13.56
C ILE A 68 4.75 -3.14 -14.97
N ALA A 69 5.86 -2.77 -15.59
CA ALA A 69 6.22 -3.24 -16.93
C ALA A 69 6.50 -4.75 -17.00
N GLU A 70 6.77 -5.40 -15.88
CA GLU A 70 6.93 -6.86 -15.78
C GLU A 70 5.57 -7.60 -15.73
N THR A 71 4.44 -6.88 -15.80
CA THR A 71 3.10 -7.47 -15.66
C THR A 71 2.21 -7.09 -16.84
N ASP A 72 1.61 -8.07 -17.50
CA ASP A 72 0.76 -7.84 -18.66
C ASP A 72 -0.58 -7.16 -18.32
N TRP A 73 -1.07 -7.37 -17.09
CA TRP A 73 -2.37 -6.87 -16.66
C TRP A 73 -2.34 -5.45 -16.08
N PHE A 74 -1.15 -4.92 -15.75
CA PHE A 74 -0.97 -3.57 -15.20
C PHE A 74 -0.61 -2.54 -16.29
N THR A 75 -0.95 -2.81 -17.55
CA THR A 75 -0.63 -1.95 -18.68
C THR A 75 -1.66 -0.83 -18.87
N ASN A 76 -1.25 0.25 -19.55
CA ASN A 76 -2.11 1.37 -19.95
C ASN A 76 -2.78 2.16 -18.81
N ASN A 77 -2.15 2.22 -17.65
CA ASN A 77 -2.69 2.92 -16.50
C ASN A 77 -2.07 4.30 -16.31
N VAL A 78 -2.86 5.22 -15.76
CA VAL A 78 -2.41 6.56 -15.38
C VAL A 78 -2.37 6.63 -13.86
N LEU A 79 -1.24 7.11 -13.33
CA LEU A 79 -1.14 7.41 -11.90
C LEU A 79 -2.12 8.54 -11.56
N GLU A 80 -3.07 8.25 -10.67
CA GLU A 80 -4.10 9.18 -10.22
C GLU A 80 -3.70 9.89 -8.93
N LYS A 81 -3.25 9.11 -7.96
CA LYS A 81 -2.88 9.64 -6.63
C LYS A 81 -1.87 8.76 -5.92
N ILE A 82 -1.14 9.36 -5.00
CA ILE A 82 -0.24 8.69 -4.07
C ILE A 82 -0.74 8.98 -2.66
N VAL A 83 -0.88 7.93 -1.86
CA VAL A 83 -1.31 8.01 -0.46
C VAL A 83 -0.23 7.42 0.43
N VAL A 84 0.15 8.18 1.44
CA VAL A 84 1.01 7.70 2.51
C VAL A 84 0.14 7.20 3.65
N ASN A 85 0.33 5.97 4.06
CA ASN A 85 -0.37 5.39 5.18
C ASN A 85 0.57 5.28 6.38
N LEU A 86 0.17 5.92 7.49
CA LEU A 86 0.76 5.73 8.81
C LEU A 86 -0.22 4.99 9.70
N VAL A 87 0.18 3.84 10.17
CA VAL A 87 -0.69 2.93 10.93
C VAL A 87 -0.05 2.59 12.25
N LYS A 88 -0.86 2.57 13.32
CA LYS A 88 -0.50 2.12 14.68
C LYS A 88 -1.12 0.76 14.97
N SER A 89 -0.69 0.17 16.08
CA SER A 89 -1.19 -1.12 16.56
C SER A 89 -2.66 -1.13 17.00
N ASP A 90 -3.21 0.03 17.30
CA ASP A 90 -4.59 0.23 17.78
C ASP A 90 -5.52 0.82 16.71
N ASP A 91 -5.01 1.05 15.50
CA ASP A 91 -5.83 1.49 14.40
C ASP A 91 -6.74 0.37 13.89
N VAL A 92 -7.96 0.72 13.54
CA VAL A 92 -8.95 -0.23 13.00
C VAL A 92 -8.86 -0.24 11.48
N HIS A 93 -8.72 -1.44 10.92
CA HIS A 93 -8.65 -1.64 9.47
C HIS A 93 -9.80 -2.52 9.01
N HIS A 94 -10.57 -2.00 8.06
CA HIS A 94 -11.69 -2.73 7.45
C HIS A 94 -11.25 -3.38 6.15
N ILE A 95 -11.93 -4.46 5.79
CA ILE A 95 -11.84 -5.05 4.46
C ILE A 95 -12.51 -4.08 3.49
N HIS A 96 -11.78 -3.67 2.45
CA HIS A 96 -12.26 -2.73 1.44
C HIS A 96 -11.68 -3.05 0.06
N THR A 97 -12.16 -2.35 -0.95
CA THR A 97 -11.71 -2.41 -2.34
C THR A 97 -11.46 -1.01 -2.87
N HIS A 98 -10.68 -0.92 -3.94
CA HIS A 98 -10.47 0.32 -4.71
C HIS A 98 -10.99 0.12 -6.13
N HIS A 99 -12.31 0.21 -6.29
CA HIS A 99 -12.96 -0.03 -7.58
C HIS A 99 -12.35 0.79 -8.71
N ASN A 100 -12.17 0.14 -9.87
CA ASN A 100 -11.57 0.70 -11.09
C ASN A 100 -10.09 1.12 -10.98
N ASN A 101 -9.43 0.88 -9.85
CA ASN A 101 -8.02 1.14 -9.71
C ASN A 101 -7.19 -0.15 -9.75
N GLN A 102 -5.94 -0.01 -10.16
CA GLN A 102 -4.87 -0.94 -9.86
C GLN A 102 -3.93 -0.26 -8.87
N VAL A 103 -3.41 -1.01 -7.92
CA VAL A 103 -2.65 -0.47 -6.79
C VAL A 103 -1.23 -1.01 -6.78
N ALA A 104 -0.26 -0.11 -6.65
CA ALA A 104 1.10 -0.43 -6.29
C ALA A 104 1.32 -0.03 -4.82
N LEU A 105 1.58 -0.99 -3.96
CA LEU A 105 1.85 -0.78 -2.54
C LEU A 105 3.34 -0.95 -2.29
N TYR A 106 3.98 0.04 -1.67
CA TYR A 106 5.39 0.00 -1.30
C TYR A 106 5.56 0.06 0.22
N TYR A 107 6.38 -0.83 0.80
CA TYR A 107 6.65 -0.90 2.23
C TYR A 107 7.88 -0.07 2.61
N VAL A 108 7.65 1.00 3.36
CA VAL A 108 8.61 2.11 3.56
C VAL A 108 9.59 1.89 4.71
N ASN A 109 9.16 1.24 5.81
CA ASN A 109 10.07 1.03 6.94
C ASN A 109 11.30 0.24 6.50
N LEU A 110 12.49 0.63 7.01
CA LEU A 110 13.75 -0.05 6.68
C LEU A 110 14.10 -1.16 7.66
N ASP A 111 13.53 -1.11 8.86
CA ASP A 111 13.79 -2.00 9.97
C ASP A 111 12.46 -2.54 10.53
N TRP A 112 11.94 -3.56 9.91
CA TRP A 112 10.76 -4.29 10.38
C TRP A 112 11.19 -5.65 10.89
N GLN A 113 10.75 -6.01 12.10
CA GLN A 113 11.16 -7.25 12.76
C GLN A 113 10.11 -8.34 12.63
N ASP A 114 10.56 -9.57 12.60
CA ASP A 114 9.69 -10.74 12.67
C ASP A 114 8.80 -10.68 13.94
N GLY A 115 7.54 -11.03 13.78
CA GLY A 115 6.57 -10.95 14.89
C GLY A 115 5.96 -9.57 15.12
N TRP A 116 6.38 -8.54 14.37
CA TRP A 116 5.70 -7.24 14.39
C TRP A 116 4.42 -7.23 13.57
N TYR A 117 4.15 -8.27 12.79
CA TYR A 117 2.98 -8.39 11.91
C TYR A 117 2.88 -7.24 10.88
N GLY A 118 1.69 -6.74 10.63
CA GLY A 118 1.50 -5.63 9.69
C GLY A 118 1.38 -6.08 8.23
N GLU A 119 1.03 -7.34 8.01
CA GLU A 119 0.79 -7.89 6.68
C GLU A 119 -0.34 -7.16 5.98
N THR A 120 -0.30 -7.13 4.66
CA THR A 120 -1.48 -6.83 3.84
C THR A 120 -2.17 -8.14 3.51
N LEU A 121 -3.42 -8.27 3.94
CA LEU A 121 -4.25 -9.46 3.74
C LEU A 121 -5.17 -9.24 2.54
N PHE A 122 -5.29 -10.26 1.71
CA PHE A 122 -6.19 -10.27 0.55
C PHE A 122 -7.20 -11.39 0.74
N PHE A 123 -8.45 -11.10 0.41
CA PHE A 123 -9.57 -11.98 0.70
C PHE A 123 -10.28 -12.42 -0.58
N ASP A 124 -10.96 -13.55 -0.49
CA ASP A 124 -11.82 -14.00 -1.56
C ASP A 124 -12.95 -12.97 -1.81
N LYS A 125 -13.19 -12.67 -3.09
CA LYS A 125 -14.21 -11.67 -3.49
C LYS A 125 -15.64 -12.08 -3.10
N PHE A 126 -15.90 -13.39 -3.04
CA PHE A 126 -17.24 -13.94 -2.77
C PHE A 126 -17.42 -14.37 -1.31
N ASP A 127 -16.30 -14.62 -0.61
CA ASP A 127 -16.31 -14.97 0.82
C ASP A 127 -15.11 -14.35 1.54
N THR A 128 -15.31 -13.16 2.08
CA THR A 128 -14.26 -12.40 2.79
C THR A 128 -13.81 -13.03 4.12
N LYS A 129 -14.35 -14.17 4.52
CA LYS A 129 -13.80 -14.96 5.63
C LYS A 129 -12.54 -15.74 5.21
N ASN A 130 -12.35 -15.93 3.91
CA ASN A 130 -11.21 -16.67 3.36
C ASN A 130 -10.10 -15.71 2.92
N ILE A 131 -8.95 -15.81 3.59
CA ILE A 131 -7.73 -15.15 3.15
C ILE A 131 -7.15 -15.98 2.01
N ILE A 132 -6.99 -15.36 0.84
CA ILE A 132 -6.43 -15.99 -0.36
C ILE A 132 -4.94 -15.72 -0.55
N PHE A 133 -4.46 -14.62 0.04
CA PHE A 133 -3.05 -14.26 0.02
C PHE A 133 -2.72 -13.31 1.19
N ALA A 134 -1.49 -13.37 1.70
CA ALA A 134 -0.97 -12.46 2.70
C ALA A 134 0.43 -12.00 2.31
N SER A 135 0.63 -10.70 2.15
CA SER A 135 1.96 -10.13 1.93
C SER A 135 2.55 -9.68 3.25
N SER A 136 3.57 -10.39 3.72
CA SER A 136 4.33 -9.98 4.90
C SER A 136 4.95 -8.59 4.72
N TYR A 137 5.09 -7.85 5.80
CA TYR A 137 5.77 -6.56 5.77
C TYR A 137 7.28 -6.77 5.61
N VAL A 138 7.77 -6.58 4.40
CA VAL A 138 9.20 -6.66 4.07
C VAL A 138 9.68 -5.28 3.62
N PRO A 139 10.71 -4.69 4.26
CA PRO A 139 11.24 -3.40 3.88
C PRO A 139 11.63 -3.31 2.39
N GLY A 140 11.08 -2.33 1.69
CA GLY A 140 11.37 -2.12 0.26
C GLY A 140 10.60 -3.01 -0.71
N ARG A 141 9.69 -3.87 -0.21
CA ARG A 141 8.80 -4.68 -1.06
C ARG A 141 7.80 -3.83 -1.81
N ILE A 142 7.57 -4.17 -3.08
CA ILE A 142 6.49 -3.64 -3.90
C ILE A 142 5.46 -4.76 -4.10
N VAL A 143 4.18 -4.46 -3.86
CA VAL A 143 3.07 -5.36 -4.15
C VAL A 143 2.16 -4.68 -5.17
N LEU A 144 1.99 -5.29 -6.34
CA LEU A 144 1.03 -4.86 -7.34
C LEU A 144 -0.23 -5.70 -7.21
N PHE A 145 -1.40 -5.08 -7.21
CA PHE A 145 -2.67 -5.82 -7.15
C PHE A 145 -3.82 -5.08 -7.82
N ASP A 146 -4.82 -5.86 -8.24
CA ASP A 146 -6.09 -5.34 -8.73
C ASP A 146 -6.90 -4.82 -7.54
N GLY A 147 -7.27 -3.55 -7.56
CA GLY A 147 -8.00 -2.88 -6.48
C GLY A 147 -9.38 -3.48 -6.19
N ASP A 148 -9.96 -4.24 -7.11
CA ASP A 148 -11.19 -4.98 -6.88
C ASP A 148 -11.04 -6.20 -5.95
N ILE A 149 -9.80 -6.59 -5.61
CA ILE A 149 -9.55 -7.64 -4.63
C ILE A 149 -9.78 -7.07 -3.23
N PRO A 150 -10.71 -7.63 -2.43
CA PRO A 150 -10.91 -7.19 -1.07
C PRO A 150 -9.63 -7.38 -0.25
N HIS A 151 -9.22 -6.36 0.46
CA HIS A 151 -7.99 -6.39 1.24
C HIS A 151 -8.09 -5.54 2.51
N SER A 152 -7.18 -5.82 3.42
CA SER A 152 -7.06 -5.11 4.70
C SER A 152 -5.63 -5.17 5.21
N ILE A 153 -5.32 -4.35 6.18
CA ILE A 153 -4.06 -4.41 6.91
C ILE A 153 -4.28 -5.20 8.19
N ARG A 154 -3.44 -6.20 8.45
CA ARG A 154 -3.34 -6.75 9.79
C ARG A 154 -2.63 -5.73 10.67
N PRO A 155 -3.22 -5.29 11.81
CA PRO A 155 -2.56 -4.40 12.74
C PRO A 155 -1.19 -4.93 13.16
N GLN A 156 -0.22 -4.05 13.27
CA GLN A 156 1.06 -4.45 13.83
C GLN A 156 0.93 -4.79 15.33
N SER A 157 1.87 -5.59 15.81
CA SER A 157 1.97 -5.90 17.23
C SER A 157 2.22 -4.64 18.06
N ARG A 158 1.71 -4.61 19.29
CA ARG A 158 1.98 -3.51 20.24
C ARG A 158 3.45 -3.39 20.65
N ILE A 159 4.23 -4.44 20.43
CA ILE A 159 5.69 -4.38 20.65
C ILE A 159 6.44 -3.71 19.51
N ALA A 160 5.80 -3.51 18.36
CA ALA A 160 6.37 -2.72 17.27
C ALA A 160 6.46 -1.26 17.70
N SER A 161 7.68 -0.77 17.88
CA SER A 161 7.94 0.59 18.38
C SER A 161 7.74 1.69 17.34
N LYS A 162 7.30 1.34 16.13
CA LYS A 162 7.24 2.23 14.98
C LYS A 162 5.86 2.20 14.32
N PHE A 163 5.50 3.31 13.67
CA PHE A 163 4.40 3.31 12.73
C PHE A 163 4.69 2.36 11.57
N ARG A 164 3.67 1.63 11.13
CA ARG A 164 3.72 0.95 9.86
C ARG A 164 3.50 1.99 8.76
N MET A 165 4.49 2.17 7.91
CA MET A 165 4.46 3.16 6.83
C MET A 165 4.41 2.47 5.47
N THR A 166 3.47 2.87 4.63
CA THR A 166 3.39 2.43 3.24
C THR A 166 3.05 3.58 2.31
N LEU A 167 3.49 3.44 1.06
CA LEU A 167 2.99 4.23 -0.07
C LEU A 167 2.01 3.38 -0.85
N SER A 168 0.82 3.89 -1.08
CA SER A 168 -0.16 3.33 -2.00
C SER A 168 -0.27 4.25 -3.21
N LEU A 169 0.05 3.72 -4.39
CA LEU A 169 -0.08 4.41 -5.66
C LEU A 169 -1.29 3.83 -6.38
N PHE A 170 -2.23 4.69 -6.73
CA PHE A 170 -3.47 4.32 -7.40
C PHE A 170 -3.38 4.67 -8.88
N TYR A 171 -3.63 3.67 -9.69
CA TYR A 171 -3.61 3.79 -11.15
C TYR A 171 -5.01 3.51 -11.70
N THR A 172 -5.52 4.42 -12.51
CA THR A 172 -6.79 4.24 -13.21
C THR A 172 -6.56 3.54 -14.54
N LYS A 173 -7.35 2.52 -14.83
CA LYS A 173 -7.36 1.87 -16.14
C LYS A 173 -7.81 2.89 -17.19
N ARG A 174 -7.05 3.08 -18.26
CA ARG A 174 -7.55 3.80 -19.42
C ARG A 174 -8.58 2.93 -20.12
N ASP A 175 -9.79 3.43 -20.25
CA ASP A 175 -10.75 2.86 -21.19
C ASP A 175 -10.14 3.04 -22.59
N ASN A 176 -9.75 1.92 -23.20
CA ASN A 176 -9.45 1.90 -24.62
C ASN A 176 -10.79 2.04 -25.32
N GLY A 177 -11.19 3.32 -25.61
CA GLY A 177 -12.37 3.65 -26.39
C GLY A 177 -12.32 3.05 -27.81
#